data_fe339944ab43535442c110297c5c9c93
#
_entry.id   fe339944ab43535442c110297c5c9c93
#
_cell.length_a   1.000
_cell.length_b   1.000
_cell.length_c   1.000
_cell.angle_alpha   90.00
_cell.angle_beta   90.00
_cell.angle_gamma   90.00
#
_symmetry.space_group_name_H-M   'P 1'
#
loop_
_entity.id
_entity.type
_entity.pdbx_description
1 polymer ?
#
loop_
_entity_poly.entity_id
_entity_poly.type
_entity_poly.pdbx_seq_one_letter_code
_entity_poly.pdbx_strand_id
1 'polypeptide(L)'
;MSAINTFLLQHNLCIATNPCVSPDFCLAWAGLRAAIENAQPIHVWPHSRFETAAGSWMLLEDTATGDCAWRLDVAGGEAPVDLLAAGAALKTGAVIFPATFANLLRLKNLIQEHNPASTIFPSATAQLGRSTLGVGARFTTLHWPAVEWAMAQLGIGVTANQNSIPRELVYDTDVMLAGKLDSVPFPFIGTNVPEGHQGQSVEGMSHGCVLSKLKTGFHTRGIAWSFNADHQPIGGKFDSREDALVTGCVLASYITFDLSPELAQTKVADDAAAWCAANVPAALIATVKARVAQAGLTLNEADFSKLLAYVWPSLQKMKARDGKYAAARAKLFTTDAGRAYLRELSIDELPGLTTPETTAIMLALCEALGMKIHFVAPAFGFQKNMPYPDNVALRGLIEKQWAVCKDFGASIGFHSGSGKSAENYQVMGEVTGGRLEIKTSGRYTYEMGRALFASKNPADQALWRDWYEFTVELAILGAYSADATEQKMARIFVTDALSKCGRGVDVFSSPTATRSAIESLAPSPEHMFWFEYNFLHVLAAGGRAEKAALGDHTPAGYRQRARFYAISDEGRLNFAKNIATYLVFLAQNTGLAPAAVCETARAKLAGYQNLAALLAGIAR
;
A
#
# COMPACT_ATOMS: atom_id res chain seq x y z
N MET A 1 1.79 -14.66 -23.75
CA MET A 1 1.35 -14.85 -22.35
C MET A 1 2.55 -14.55 -21.48
N SER A 2 2.41 -13.77 -20.41
CA SER A 2 3.53 -13.50 -19.49
C SER A 2 3.95 -14.77 -18.74
N ALA A 3 5.20 -14.83 -18.27
CA ALA A 3 5.70 -16.01 -17.54
C ALA A 3 4.86 -16.27 -16.27
N ILE A 4 4.46 -15.22 -15.55
CA ILE A 4 3.62 -15.38 -14.36
C ILE A 4 2.25 -15.97 -14.68
N ASN A 5 1.60 -15.59 -15.79
CA ASN A 5 0.32 -16.17 -16.20
C ASN A 5 0.48 -17.64 -16.56
N THR A 6 1.56 -17.99 -17.28
CA THR A 6 1.89 -19.37 -17.62
C THR A 6 2.12 -20.20 -16.35
N PHE A 7 2.90 -19.68 -15.39
CA PHE A 7 3.14 -20.34 -14.11
C PHE A 7 1.85 -20.61 -13.34
N LEU A 8 0.97 -19.61 -13.21
CA LEU A 8 -0.30 -19.76 -12.49
C LEU A 8 -1.16 -20.86 -13.13
N LEU A 9 -1.32 -20.84 -14.46
CA LEU A 9 -2.11 -21.84 -15.18
C LEU A 9 -1.52 -23.26 -15.09
N GLN A 10 -0.20 -23.42 -15.25
CA GLN A 10 0.47 -24.71 -15.17
C GLN A 10 0.34 -25.38 -13.80
N HIS A 11 0.15 -24.59 -12.75
CA HIS A 11 0.05 -25.10 -11.37
C HIS A 11 -1.37 -25.09 -10.80
N ASN A 12 -2.39 -24.90 -11.65
CA ASN A 12 -3.80 -24.80 -11.26
C ASN A 12 -4.04 -23.71 -10.20
N LEU A 13 -3.33 -22.58 -10.35
CA LEU A 13 -3.52 -21.37 -9.55
C LEU A 13 -4.30 -20.38 -10.42
N CYS A 14 -5.41 -19.87 -9.91
CA CYS A 14 -6.27 -18.94 -10.63
C CYS A 14 -6.39 -17.59 -9.92
N ILE A 15 -6.95 -16.60 -10.58
CA ILE A 15 -7.14 -15.25 -10.04
C ILE A 15 -8.05 -15.30 -8.80
N ALA A 16 -9.11 -16.10 -8.79
CA ALA A 16 -10.02 -16.20 -7.65
C ALA A 16 -9.31 -16.62 -6.35
N THR A 17 -8.30 -17.48 -6.44
CA THR A 17 -7.54 -17.98 -5.29
C THR A 17 -6.26 -17.17 -5.03
N ASN A 18 -5.68 -16.55 -6.07
CA ASN A 18 -4.45 -15.78 -6.00
C ASN A 18 -4.56 -14.45 -6.75
N PRO A 19 -5.47 -13.55 -6.36
CA PRO A 19 -5.64 -12.26 -7.03
C PRO A 19 -4.40 -11.39 -6.87
N CYS A 20 -4.17 -10.50 -7.84
CA CYS A 20 -3.09 -9.53 -7.84
C CYS A 20 -1.66 -10.11 -7.92
N VAL A 21 -1.49 -11.42 -8.07
CA VAL A 21 -0.17 -12.03 -8.36
C VAL A 21 0.24 -11.64 -9.77
N SER A 22 -0.63 -11.87 -10.74
CA SER A 22 -0.48 -11.35 -12.10
C SER A 22 -0.89 -9.87 -12.16
N PRO A 23 -0.29 -9.07 -13.06
CA PRO A 23 -0.84 -7.80 -13.51
C PRO A 23 -2.24 -7.93 -14.12
N ASP A 24 -2.51 -9.08 -14.74
CA ASP A 24 -3.72 -9.34 -15.51
C ASP A 24 -4.83 -9.98 -14.64
N PHE A 25 -6.08 -9.64 -14.96
CA PHE A 25 -7.28 -10.27 -14.43
C PHE A 25 -7.99 -11.12 -15.52
N CYS A 26 -7.23 -11.61 -16.48
CA CYS A 26 -7.63 -12.63 -17.43
C CYS A 26 -6.40 -13.46 -17.79
N LEU A 27 -6.30 -14.69 -17.28
CA LEU A 27 -5.19 -15.60 -17.55
C LEU A 27 -5.44 -16.45 -18.77
N ALA A 28 -6.69 -16.93 -18.97
CA ALA A 28 -7.08 -17.89 -20.01
C ALA A 28 -8.12 -17.29 -20.97
N TRP A 29 -7.73 -16.27 -21.76
CA TRP A 29 -8.65 -15.54 -22.65
C TRP A 29 -9.45 -16.44 -23.60
N ALA A 30 -8.79 -17.41 -24.22
CA ALA A 30 -9.48 -18.30 -25.16
C ALA A 30 -10.64 -19.09 -24.50
N GLY A 31 -10.43 -19.55 -23.26
CA GLY A 31 -11.45 -20.25 -22.47
C GLY A 31 -12.60 -19.34 -22.07
N LEU A 32 -12.28 -18.15 -21.50
CA LEU A 32 -13.30 -17.17 -21.11
C LEU A 32 -14.13 -16.69 -22.31
N ARG A 33 -13.46 -16.39 -23.42
CA ARG A 33 -14.14 -16.02 -24.67
C ARG A 33 -15.11 -17.10 -25.14
N ALA A 34 -14.67 -18.35 -25.20
CA ALA A 34 -15.53 -19.48 -25.61
C ALA A 34 -16.73 -19.66 -24.66
N ALA A 35 -16.53 -19.47 -23.36
CA ALA A 35 -17.61 -19.52 -22.36
C ALA A 35 -18.66 -18.43 -22.63
N ILE A 36 -18.23 -17.20 -22.90
CA ILE A 36 -19.14 -16.09 -23.23
C ILE A 36 -19.87 -16.34 -24.54
N GLU A 37 -19.18 -16.75 -25.61
CA GLU A 37 -19.76 -17.04 -26.94
C GLU A 37 -20.79 -18.17 -26.90
N ASN A 38 -20.60 -19.15 -26.03
CA ASN A 38 -21.50 -20.31 -25.85
C ASN A 38 -22.55 -20.08 -24.74
N ALA A 39 -22.71 -18.83 -24.26
CA ALA A 39 -23.66 -18.45 -23.22
C ALA A 39 -23.58 -19.32 -21.95
N GLN A 40 -22.37 -19.75 -21.60
CA GLN A 40 -22.12 -20.38 -20.29
C GLN A 40 -22.36 -19.38 -19.15
N PRO A 41 -22.61 -19.85 -17.92
CA PRO A 41 -22.84 -18.97 -16.79
C PRO A 41 -21.61 -18.07 -16.49
N ILE A 42 -21.66 -16.83 -16.94
CA ILE A 42 -20.67 -15.79 -16.66
C ILE A 42 -21.37 -14.71 -15.83
N HIS A 43 -20.76 -14.34 -14.73
CA HIS A 43 -21.30 -13.28 -13.87
C HIS A 43 -21.13 -11.91 -14.54
N VAL A 44 -22.24 -11.18 -14.64
CA VAL A 44 -22.25 -9.79 -15.11
C VAL A 44 -22.34 -8.90 -13.87
N TRP A 45 -21.37 -8.00 -13.69
CA TRP A 45 -21.38 -7.05 -12.59
C TRP A 45 -22.28 -5.85 -12.92
N PRO A 46 -23.52 -5.78 -12.40
CA PRO A 46 -24.51 -4.78 -12.87
C PRO A 46 -24.09 -3.35 -12.49
N HIS A 47 -23.37 -3.19 -11.39
CA HIS A 47 -22.89 -1.89 -10.92
C HIS A 47 -21.60 -1.41 -11.61
N SER A 48 -20.97 -2.25 -12.45
CA SER A 48 -19.73 -1.91 -13.14
C SER A 48 -19.92 -1.02 -14.38
N ARG A 49 -21.16 -0.63 -14.68
CA ARG A 49 -21.48 0.12 -15.89
C ARG A 49 -20.84 1.51 -15.91
N PHE A 50 -20.23 1.85 -17.04
CA PHE A 50 -19.71 3.17 -17.35
C PHE A 50 -19.78 3.44 -18.85
N GLU A 51 -19.63 4.70 -19.27
CA GLU A 51 -19.75 5.13 -20.64
C GLU A 51 -18.42 5.67 -21.19
N THR A 52 -18.20 5.49 -22.49
CA THR A 52 -17.18 6.16 -23.29
C THR A 52 -17.79 6.61 -24.62
N ALA A 53 -17.03 7.29 -25.45
CA ALA A 53 -17.47 7.65 -26.81
C ALA A 53 -17.83 6.41 -27.67
N ALA A 54 -17.26 5.23 -27.37
CA ALA A 54 -17.52 3.98 -28.08
C ALA A 54 -18.83 3.30 -27.68
N GLY A 55 -19.39 3.63 -26.51
CA GLY A 55 -20.61 3.04 -25.99
C GLY A 55 -20.53 2.70 -24.51
N SER A 56 -21.41 1.80 -24.06
CA SER A 56 -21.58 1.40 -22.68
C SER A 56 -20.76 0.15 -22.36
N TRP A 57 -20.04 0.21 -21.24
CA TRP A 57 -19.15 -0.87 -20.81
C TRP A 57 -19.68 -1.56 -19.55
N MET A 58 -19.40 -2.85 -19.44
CA MET A 58 -19.63 -3.65 -18.22
C MET A 58 -18.51 -4.66 -18.01
N LEU A 59 -18.31 -5.06 -16.75
CA LEU A 59 -17.38 -6.12 -16.36
C LEU A 59 -18.09 -7.47 -16.30
N LEU A 60 -17.49 -8.46 -16.96
CA LEU A 60 -17.86 -9.88 -16.91
C LEU A 60 -16.82 -10.65 -16.10
N GLU A 61 -17.22 -11.69 -15.40
CA GLU A 61 -16.32 -12.54 -14.63
C GLU A 61 -16.75 -14.01 -14.65
N ASP A 62 -15.81 -14.89 -14.95
CA ASP A 62 -15.92 -16.29 -14.57
C ASP A 62 -15.57 -16.43 -13.08
N THR A 63 -16.56 -16.63 -12.24
CA THR A 63 -16.37 -16.68 -10.77
C THR A 63 -15.56 -17.89 -10.30
N ALA A 64 -15.43 -18.94 -11.11
CA ALA A 64 -14.65 -20.12 -10.76
C ALA A 64 -13.14 -19.86 -10.91
N THR A 65 -12.72 -19.11 -11.93
CA THR A 65 -11.32 -18.81 -12.20
C THR A 65 -10.92 -17.40 -11.76
N GLY A 66 -11.87 -16.48 -11.68
CA GLY A 66 -11.64 -15.05 -11.47
C GLY A 66 -11.24 -14.31 -12.73
N ASP A 67 -11.21 -14.98 -13.90
CA ASP A 67 -10.94 -14.36 -15.18
C ASP A 67 -12.04 -13.34 -15.52
N CYS A 68 -11.64 -12.11 -15.87
CA CYS A 68 -12.54 -11.02 -16.19
C CYS A 68 -12.42 -10.58 -17.66
N ALA A 69 -13.50 -10.07 -18.21
CA ALA A 69 -13.57 -9.44 -19.52
C ALA A 69 -14.34 -8.12 -19.47
N TRP A 70 -13.94 -7.17 -20.30
CA TRP A 70 -14.69 -5.96 -20.59
C TRP A 70 -15.68 -6.26 -21.71
N ARG A 71 -16.95 -5.96 -21.52
CA ARG A 71 -17.98 -5.98 -22.57
C ARG A 71 -18.33 -4.55 -22.94
N LEU A 72 -18.27 -4.25 -24.23
CA LEU A 72 -18.73 -3.01 -24.84
C LEU A 72 -20.02 -3.26 -25.60
N ASP A 73 -21.10 -2.63 -25.21
CA ASP A 73 -22.32 -2.48 -25.99
C ASP A 73 -22.15 -1.22 -26.84
N VAL A 74 -21.94 -1.40 -28.15
CA VAL A 74 -21.52 -0.33 -29.08
C VAL A 74 -22.64 0.68 -29.28
N ALA A 75 -22.31 1.97 -29.28
CA ALA A 75 -23.29 3.05 -29.47
C ALA A 75 -23.90 3.10 -30.87
N GLY A 76 -23.26 2.46 -31.85
CA GLY A 76 -23.68 2.37 -33.25
C GLY A 76 -22.49 2.18 -34.20
N GLY A 77 -22.74 1.71 -35.42
CA GLY A 77 -21.70 1.48 -36.42
C GLY A 77 -21.06 0.09 -36.36
N GLU A 78 -19.85 -0.05 -36.91
CA GLU A 78 -19.09 -1.29 -36.94
C GLU A 78 -18.50 -1.61 -35.57
N ALA A 79 -18.45 -2.89 -35.22
CA ALA A 79 -17.91 -3.36 -33.95
C ALA A 79 -16.41 -3.07 -33.82
N PRO A 80 -15.96 -2.19 -32.87
CA PRO A 80 -14.56 -1.72 -32.82
C PRO A 80 -13.67 -2.74 -32.10
N VAL A 81 -13.43 -3.88 -32.70
CA VAL A 81 -12.64 -5.00 -32.11
C VAL A 81 -11.18 -4.63 -31.82
N ASP A 82 -10.65 -3.60 -32.48
CA ASP A 82 -9.27 -3.11 -32.31
C ASP A 82 -9.16 -1.99 -31.27
N LEU A 83 -10.26 -1.60 -30.63
CA LEU A 83 -10.27 -0.53 -29.63
C LEU A 83 -9.35 -0.85 -28.43
N LEU A 84 -9.38 -2.10 -27.97
CA LEU A 84 -8.43 -2.68 -27.04
C LEU A 84 -7.79 -3.93 -27.65
N ALA A 85 -6.75 -4.47 -27.00
CA ALA A 85 -6.09 -5.68 -27.52
C ALA A 85 -6.97 -6.92 -27.38
N ALA A 86 -6.86 -7.83 -28.34
CA ALA A 86 -7.52 -9.14 -28.37
C ALA A 86 -9.06 -9.07 -28.30
N GLY A 87 -9.68 -8.04 -28.91
CA GLY A 87 -11.13 -7.89 -28.97
C GLY A 87 -11.79 -8.96 -29.81
N ALA A 88 -13.05 -9.32 -29.48
CA ALA A 88 -13.87 -10.26 -30.22
C ALA A 88 -15.32 -9.76 -30.29
N ALA A 89 -15.88 -9.72 -31.50
CA ALA A 89 -17.29 -9.39 -31.71
C ALA A 89 -18.18 -10.59 -31.35
N LEU A 90 -19.24 -10.30 -30.63
CA LEU A 90 -20.30 -11.28 -30.31
C LEU A 90 -21.41 -11.24 -31.35
N LYS A 91 -22.17 -12.30 -31.47
CA LYS A 91 -23.37 -12.38 -32.36
C LYS A 91 -24.42 -11.32 -32.00
N THR A 92 -24.41 -10.82 -30.80
CA THR A 92 -25.29 -9.73 -30.31
C THR A 92 -24.89 -8.33 -30.78
N GLY A 93 -23.75 -8.17 -31.46
CA GLY A 93 -23.18 -6.88 -31.84
C GLY A 93 -22.30 -6.25 -30.76
N ALA A 94 -22.27 -6.80 -29.54
CA ALA A 94 -21.34 -6.35 -28.50
C ALA A 94 -19.91 -6.83 -28.80
N VAL A 95 -18.92 -6.16 -28.22
CA VAL A 95 -17.49 -6.54 -28.29
C VAL A 95 -16.99 -6.88 -26.90
N ILE A 96 -16.16 -7.92 -26.82
CA ILE A 96 -15.52 -8.31 -25.55
C ILE A 96 -14.00 -8.23 -25.66
N PHE A 97 -13.37 -7.87 -24.54
CA PHE A 97 -11.92 -7.72 -24.44
C PHE A 97 -11.43 -8.34 -23.13
N PRO A 98 -10.24 -8.99 -23.08
CA PRO A 98 -9.70 -9.52 -21.83
C PRO A 98 -9.31 -8.40 -20.88
N ALA A 99 -9.53 -8.59 -19.58
CA ALA A 99 -9.09 -7.66 -18.55
C ALA A 99 -7.58 -7.82 -18.27
N THR A 100 -6.75 -7.46 -19.26
CA THR A 100 -5.30 -7.37 -19.10
C THR A 100 -4.91 -5.98 -18.60
N PHE A 101 -3.73 -5.87 -17.97
CA PHE A 101 -3.22 -4.57 -17.51
C PHE A 101 -3.00 -3.58 -18.66
N ALA A 102 -2.53 -4.08 -19.80
CA ALA A 102 -2.38 -3.26 -21.01
C ALA A 102 -3.71 -2.67 -21.48
N ASN A 103 -4.78 -3.49 -21.48
CA ASN A 103 -6.12 -3.02 -21.81
C ASN A 103 -6.66 -2.06 -20.76
N LEU A 104 -6.36 -2.27 -19.48
CA LEU A 104 -6.73 -1.33 -18.40
C LEU A 104 -6.13 0.06 -18.63
N LEU A 105 -4.85 0.15 -19.01
CA LEU A 105 -4.19 1.44 -19.28
C LEU A 105 -4.82 2.17 -20.47
N ARG A 106 -5.19 1.43 -21.53
CA ARG A 106 -5.92 2.01 -22.69
C ARG A 106 -7.32 2.46 -22.28
N LEU A 107 -8.04 1.63 -21.52
CA LEU A 107 -9.37 1.94 -21.03
C LEU A 107 -9.40 3.21 -20.16
N LYS A 108 -8.34 3.44 -19.37
CA LYS A 108 -8.17 4.67 -18.60
C LYS A 108 -8.23 5.90 -19.50
N ASN A 109 -7.54 5.88 -20.65
CA ASN A 109 -7.56 6.99 -21.60
C ASN A 109 -8.98 7.22 -22.15
N LEU A 110 -9.64 6.17 -22.65
CA LEU A 110 -10.99 6.25 -23.19
C LEU A 110 -11.99 6.83 -22.17
N ILE A 111 -11.90 6.40 -20.91
CA ILE A 111 -12.76 6.90 -19.84
C ILE A 111 -12.48 8.37 -19.54
N GLN A 112 -11.20 8.75 -19.39
CA GLN A 112 -10.82 10.11 -19.02
C GLN A 112 -10.96 11.13 -20.17
N GLU A 113 -10.85 10.70 -21.41
CA GLU A 113 -11.19 11.51 -22.57
C GLU A 113 -12.69 11.81 -22.64
N HIS A 114 -13.54 10.82 -22.31
CA HIS A 114 -14.98 10.99 -22.26
C HIS A 114 -15.45 11.77 -21.02
N ASN A 115 -14.87 11.45 -19.85
CA ASN A 115 -15.18 12.09 -18.58
C ASN A 115 -13.91 12.30 -17.73
N PRO A 116 -13.26 13.47 -17.83
CA PRO A 116 -12.05 13.78 -17.06
C PRO A 116 -12.24 13.74 -15.54
N ALA A 117 -13.50 13.88 -15.05
CA ALA A 117 -13.84 13.82 -13.64
C ALA A 117 -14.16 12.40 -13.13
N SER A 118 -14.01 11.38 -13.97
CA SER A 118 -14.27 9.99 -13.60
C SER A 118 -13.42 9.55 -12.41
N THR A 119 -14.05 8.88 -11.43
CA THR A 119 -13.41 8.34 -10.23
C THR A 119 -13.16 6.83 -10.30
N ILE A 120 -13.27 6.23 -11.48
CA ILE A 120 -12.95 4.80 -11.69
C ILE A 120 -11.47 4.54 -11.44
N PHE A 121 -10.59 5.42 -11.94
CA PHE A 121 -9.15 5.30 -11.81
C PHE A 121 -8.58 6.17 -10.68
N PRO A 122 -7.42 5.77 -10.11
CA PRO A 122 -6.75 6.60 -9.11
C PRO A 122 -6.34 7.95 -9.71
N SER A 123 -6.47 9.00 -8.92
CA SER A 123 -6.29 10.39 -9.33
C SER A 123 -5.43 11.19 -8.34
N ALA A 124 -4.95 12.34 -8.79
CA ALA A 124 -4.12 13.28 -8.04
C ALA A 124 -4.88 14.60 -7.80
N THR A 125 -6.07 14.52 -7.20
CA THR A 125 -6.88 15.72 -6.92
C THR A 125 -6.24 16.60 -5.85
N ALA A 126 -6.56 17.89 -5.86
CA ALA A 126 -6.07 18.84 -4.87
C ALA A 126 -6.48 18.44 -3.43
N GLN A 127 -7.66 17.85 -3.25
CA GLN A 127 -8.11 17.36 -1.96
C GLN A 127 -7.24 16.19 -1.46
N LEU A 128 -7.01 15.18 -2.30
CA LEU A 128 -6.15 14.04 -1.97
C LEU A 128 -4.70 14.46 -1.70
N GLY A 129 -4.21 15.53 -2.36
CA GLY A 129 -2.90 16.12 -2.10
C GLY A 129 -2.81 16.96 -0.83
N ARG A 130 -3.91 17.06 -0.05
CA ARG A 130 -3.95 17.78 1.25
C ARG A 130 -4.27 16.86 2.42
N SER A 131 -5.17 15.90 2.22
CA SER A 131 -5.69 15.06 3.30
C SER A 131 -6.10 13.70 2.76
N THR A 132 -5.61 12.63 3.37
CA THR A 132 -5.98 11.26 3.01
C THR A 132 -5.75 10.29 4.16
N LEU A 133 -6.44 9.15 4.13
CA LEU A 133 -6.11 7.98 4.94
C LEU A 133 -5.42 6.95 4.05
N GLY A 134 -4.26 6.50 4.47
CA GLY A 134 -3.49 5.51 3.76
C GLY A 134 -3.90 4.08 4.14
N VAL A 135 -4.25 3.28 3.14
CA VAL A 135 -4.75 1.91 3.32
C VAL A 135 -3.75 0.92 2.75
N GLY A 136 -3.21 0.04 3.61
CA GLY A 136 -2.31 -1.03 3.17
C GLY A 136 -3.01 -2.07 2.28
N ALA A 137 -2.27 -2.64 1.34
CA ALA A 137 -2.80 -3.54 0.31
C ALA A 137 -2.49 -5.03 0.59
N ARG A 138 -2.58 -5.48 1.85
CA ARG A 138 -2.18 -6.85 2.24
C ARG A 138 -3.04 -7.95 1.62
N PHE A 139 -4.35 -7.72 1.51
CA PHE A 139 -5.32 -8.64 0.92
C PHE A 139 -6.21 -7.86 -0.06
N THR A 140 -5.62 -7.34 -1.13
CA THR A 140 -6.16 -6.27 -1.98
C THR A 140 -7.62 -6.47 -2.37
N THR A 141 -8.01 -7.61 -2.88
CA THR A 141 -9.40 -7.83 -3.33
C THR A 141 -10.38 -8.12 -2.21
N LEU A 142 -9.91 -8.57 -1.03
CA LEU A 142 -10.78 -8.89 0.10
C LEU A 142 -11.15 -7.64 0.92
N HIS A 143 -10.23 -6.71 1.08
CA HIS A 143 -10.47 -5.57 1.96
C HIS A 143 -11.03 -4.33 1.26
N TRP A 144 -10.80 -4.18 -0.06
CA TRP A 144 -11.24 -2.99 -0.79
C TRP A 144 -12.74 -2.71 -0.67
N PRO A 145 -13.65 -3.68 -0.77
CA PRO A 145 -15.07 -3.41 -0.59
C PRO A 145 -15.41 -2.76 0.76
N ALA A 146 -14.72 -3.15 1.83
CA ALA A 146 -14.90 -2.54 3.15
C ALA A 146 -14.38 -1.09 3.22
N VAL A 147 -13.26 -0.82 2.56
CA VAL A 147 -12.70 0.53 2.41
C VAL A 147 -13.66 1.42 1.62
N GLU A 148 -14.18 0.91 0.51
CA GLU A 148 -15.17 1.61 -0.34
C GLU A 148 -16.45 1.90 0.41
N TRP A 149 -16.91 0.96 1.24
CA TRP A 149 -18.04 1.20 2.12
C TRP A 149 -17.76 2.36 3.09
N ALA A 150 -16.60 2.36 3.76
CA ALA A 150 -16.23 3.43 4.68
C ALA A 150 -16.12 4.78 3.95
N MET A 151 -15.45 4.82 2.79
CA MET A 151 -15.39 6.03 1.95
C MET A 151 -16.77 6.56 1.60
N ALA A 152 -17.69 5.66 1.18
CA ALA A 152 -19.06 6.03 0.79
C ALA A 152 -19.87 6.59 1.97
N GLN A 153 -19.71 6.04 3.19
CA GLN A 153 -20.41 6.52 4.38
C GLN A 153 -19.82 7.82 4.93
N LEU A 154 -18.51 7.99 4.86
CA LEU A 154 -17.80 9.14 5.42
C LEU A 154 -17.68 10.31 4.42
N GLY A 155 -17.85 10.07 3.13
CA GLY A 155 -17.66 11.08 2.08
C GLY A 155 -16.20 11.51 1.91
N ILE A 156 -15.23 10.68 2.26
CA ILE A 156 -13.80 11.00 2.19
C ILE A 156 -13.06 10.13 1.17
N GLY A 157 -12.03 10.69 0.53
CA GLY A 157 -11.09 9.95 -0.30
C GLY A 157 -10.00 9.28 0.54
N VAL A 158 -9.48 8.15 0.04
CA VAL A 158 -8.35 7.44 0.66
C VAL A 158 -7.25 7.18 -0.37
N THR A 159 -6.06 6.87 0.12
CA THR A 159 -4.91 6.42 -0.67
C THR A 159 -4.73 4.92 -0.52
N ALA A 160 -4.78 4.21 -1.63
CA ALA A 160 -4.51 2.78 -1.69
C ALA A 160 -3.01 2.50 -1.70
N ASN A 161 -2.66 1.30 -1.23
CA ASN A 161 -1.30 0.76 -1.21
C ASN A 161 -0.32 1.59 -0.40
N GLN A 162 -0.38 1.44 0.90
CA GLN A 162 0.59 1.99 1.84
C GLN A 162 1.58 0.90 2.31
N ASN A 163 1.91 -0.02 1.41
CA ASN A 163 2.97 -1.00 1.61
C ASN A 163 4.21 -0.55 0.86
N SER A 164 5.38 -0.69 1.47
CA SER A 164 6.66 -0.45 0.81
C SER A 164 6.77 -1.28 -0.47
N ILE A 165 7.06 -0.65 -1.60
CA ILE A 165 7.15 -1.29 -2.92
C ILE A 165 8.13 -2.47 -2.95
N PRO A 166 9.30 -2.44 -2.31
CA PRO A 166 10.20 -3.60 -2.27
C PRO A 166 9.60 -4.87 -1.65
N ARG A 167 8.48 -4.77 -0.92
CA ARG A 167 7.75 -5.95 -0.40
C ARG A 167 6.85 -6.60 -1.41
N GLU A 168 6.57 -5.91 -2.51
CA GLU A 168 5.68 -6.33 -3.57
C GLU A 168 6.48 -6.74 -4.82
N LEU A 169 5.82 -7.47 -5.72
CA LEU A 169 6.42 -7.85 -6.99
C LEU A 169 6.42 -6.65 -7.94
N VAL A 170 7.58 -6.06 -8.15
CA VAL A 170 7.77 -4.90 -9.04
C VAL A 170 8.73 -5.24 -10.18
N TYR A 171 9.33 -6.43 -10.13
CA TYR A 171 10.47 -6.78 -10.98
C TYR A 171 10.11 -7.85 -11.99
N ASP A 172 11.09 -8.16 -12.81
CA ASP A 172 11.02 -9.25 -13.77
C ASP A 172 10.57 -10.55 -13.07
N THR A 173 9.32 -10.92 -13.34
CA THR A 173 8.71 -12.12 -12.77
C THR A 173 9.43 -13.40 -13.19
N ASP A 174 10.15 -13.40 -14.34
CA ASP A 174 10.94 -14.53 -14.80
C ASP A 174 12.14 -14.75 -13.89
N VAL A 175 12.80 -13.67 -13.47
CA VAL A 175 13.93 -13.71 -12.52
C VAL A 175 13.45 -14.20 -11.16
N MET A 176 12.27 -13.75 -10.71
CA MET A 176 11.64 -14.18 -9.47
C MET A 176 11.30 -15.67 -9.50
N LEU A 177 10.61 -16.14 -10.54
CA LEU A 177 10.24 -17.54 -10.69
C LEU A 177 11.45 -18.48 -10.84
N ALA A 178 12.58 -17.96 -11.34
CA ALA A 178 13.83 -18.68 -11.38
C ALA A 178 14.61 -18.72 -10.04
N GLY A 179 14.05 -18.11 -8.96
CA GLY A 179 14.69 -18.04 -7.65
C GLY A 179 15.94 -17.17 -7.62
N LYS A 180 16.06 -16.21 -8.54
CA LYS A 180 17.24 -15.34 -8.70
C LYS A 180 17.05 -13.93 -8.15
N LEU A 181 15.96 -13.65 -7.43
CA LEU A 181 15.80 -12.39 -6.74
C LEU A 181 16.80 -12.28 -5.60
N ASP A 182 17.48 -11.13 -5.54
CA ASP A 182 18.23 -10.77 -4.35
C ASP A 182 17.25 -10.59 -3.18
N SER A 183 17.60 -11.15 -2.02
CA SER A 183 16.87 -10.82 -0.81
C SER A 183 17.12 -9.35 -0.48
N VAL A 184 16.06 -8.58 -0.24
CA VAL A 184 16.17 -7.31 0.46
C VAL A 184 16.34 -7.65 1.93
N PRO A 185 17.45 -7.21 2.58
CA PRO A 185 17.52 -7.33 4.02
C PRO A 185 16.41 -6.46 4.61
N PHE A 186 15.35 -7.12 5.02
CA PHE A 186 14.31 -6.49 5.80
C PHE A 186 14.76 -6.61 7.26
N PRO A 187 15.04 -5.52 7.97
CA PRO A 187 15.56 -5.58 9.34
C PRO A 187 14.48 -6.01 10.34
N PHE A 188 13.53 -6.83 9.93
CA PHE A 188 12.38 -7.18 10.74
C PHE A 188 12.66 -8.30 11.74
N ILE A 189 13.62 -9.19 11.43
CA ILE A 189 13.98 -10.32 12.26
C ILE A 189 15.46 -10.71 12.06
N GLY A 190 16.34 -9.79 11.65
CA GLY A 190 17.71 -10.16 11.27
C GLY A 190 17.80 -11.12 10.09
N THR A 191 16.68 -11.54 9.53
CA THR A 191 16.63 -12.40 8.36
C THR A 191 16.37 -11.59 7.10
N ASN A 192 17.06 -11.92 6.03
CA ASN A 192 16.74 -11.42 4.72
C ASN A 192 15.40 -12.01 4.29
N VAL A 193 14.33 -11.21 4.28
CA VAL A 193 13.06 -11.60 3.68
C VAL A 193 13.16 -11.29 2.20
N PRO A 194 12.84 -12.23 1.28
CA PRO A 194 12.89 -12.00 -0.16
C PRO A 194 11.99 -10.83 -0.56
N GLU A 195 12.42 -10.09 -1.58
CA GLU A 195 11.54 -9.11 -2.25
C GLU A 195 10.27 -9.81 -2.74
N GLY A 196 9.16 -9.08 -2.73
CA GLY A 196 7.88 -9.64 -3.15
C GLY A 196 7.26 -10.65 -2.18
N HIS A 197 7.68 -10.69 -0.92
CA HIS A 197 7.19 -11.65 0.08
C HIS A 197 5.68 -11.54 0.38
N GLN A 198 4.98 -10.55 -0.15
CA GLN A 198 3.52 -10.45 -0.12
C GLN A 198 2.86 -11.25 -1.26
N GLY A 199 3.60 -11.58 -2.31
CA GLY A 199 3.11 -12.33 -3.47
C GLY A 199 2.10 -11.58 -4.32
N GLN A 200 2.15 -10.24 -4.36
CA GLN A 200 1.29 -9.38 -5.19
C GLN A 200 2.15 -8.52 -6.11
N SER A 201 1.77 -8.36 -7.38
CA SER A 201 2.36 -7.35 -8.25
C SER A 201 1.73 -5.98 -7.99
N VAL A 202 2.50 -4.90 -8.14
CA VAL A 202 1.99 -3.53 -7.97
C VAL A 202 0.94 -3.21 -9.02
N GLU A 203 1.17 -3.67 -10.26
CA GLU A 203 0.20 -3.58 -11.35
C GLU A 203 -1.08 -4.34 -11.01
N GLY A 204 -0.97 -5.58 -10.52
CA GLY A 204 -2.13 -6.40 -10.13
C GLY A 204 -2.91 -5.78 -8.97
N MET A 205 -2.23 -5.20 -7.98
CA MET A 205 -2.88 -4.48 -6.88
C MET A 205 -3.65 -3.26 -7.39
N SER A 206 -3.05 -2.44 -8.25
CA SER A 206 -3.72 -1.25 -8.80
C SER A 206 -4.89 -1.63 -9.72
N HIS A 207 -4.73 -2.67 -10.53
CA HIS A 207 -5.81 -3.25 -11.35
C HIS A 207 -6.96 -3.75 -10.48
N GLY A 208 -6.65 -4.56 -9.46
CA GLY A 208 -7.65 -5.09 -8.52
C GLY A 208 -8.42 -3.99 -7.78
N CYS A 209 -7.76 -2.87 -7.44
CA CYS A 209 -8.43 -1.70 -6.86
C CYS A 209 -9.44 -1.07 -7.83
N VAL A 210 -9.09 -0.94 -9.13
CA VAL A 210 -10.01 -0.44 -10.15
C VAL A 210 -11.21 -1.37 -10.34
N LEU A 211 -10.95 -2.68 -10.47
CA LEU A 211 -12.03 -3.67 -10.60
C LEU A 211 -12.97 -3.68 -9.39
N SER A 212 -12.43 -3.52 -8.17
CA SER A 212 -13.25 -3.44 -6.96
C SER A 212 -14.25 -2.28 -7.04
N LYS A 213 -13.80 -1.08 -7.43
CA LYS A 213 -14.68 0.09 -7.56
C LYS A 213 -15.79 -0.09 -8.58
N LEU A 214 -15.51 -0.83 -9.63
CA LEU A 214 -16.52 -1.19 -10.63
C LEU A 214 -17.47 -2.27 -10.10
N LYS A 215 -16.96 -3.35 -9.51
CA LYS A 215 -17.77 -4.45 -8.97
C LYS A 215 -18.75 -3.98 -7.90
N THR A 216 -18.31 -3.08 -7.01
CA THR A 216 -19.14 -2.52 -5.94
C THR A 216 -20.00 -1.34 -6.37
N GLY A 217 -19.75 -0.76 -7.55
CA GLY A 217 -20.40 0.46 -8.01
C GLY A 217 -19.92 1.73 -7.29
N PHE A 218 -18.83 1.66 -6.54
CA PHE A 218 -18.30 2.81 -5.78
C PHE A 218 -18.01 4.04 -6.65
N HIS A 219 -17.58 3.83 -7.90
CA HIS A 219 -17.30 4.93 -8.85
C HIS A 219 -18.51 5.84 -9.09
N THR A 220 -19.75 5.36 -8.88
CA THR A 220 -20.96 6.19 -9.03
C THR A 220 -21.10 7.22 -7.91
N ARG A 221 -20.34 7.09 -6.81
CA ARG A 221 -20.31 8.07 -5.71
C ARG A 221 -19.57 9.35 -6.05
N GLY A 222 -18.73 9.34 -7.09
CA GLY A 222 -17.91 10.49 -7.45
C GLY A 222 -16.84 10.85 -6.41
N ILE A 223 -16.45 9.91 -5.55
CA ILE A 223 -15.41 10.11 -4.54
C ILE A 223 -14.05 9.75 -5.13
N ALA A 224 -13.16 10.73 -5.19
CA ALA A 224 -11.80 10.53 -5.68
C ALA A 224 -10.96 9.69 -4.71
N TRP A 225 -10.04 8.91 -5.25
CA TRP A 225 -9.08 8.10 -4.51
C TRP A 225 -7.74 8.10 -5.23
N SER A 226 -6.65 7.81 -4.51
CA SER A 226 -5.32 7.66 -5.08
C SER A 226 -4.76 6.26 -4.84
N PHE A 227 -3.74 5.90 -5.61
CA PHE A 227 -2.94 4.69 -5.43
C PHE A 227 -1.49 5.10 -5.28
N ASN A 228 -0.84 4.71 -4.19
CA ASN A 228 0.52 5.09 -3.87
C ASN A 228 1.52 4.01 -4.31
N ALA A 229 2.56 4.44 -5.03
CA ALA A 229 3.81 3.70 -5.10
C ALA A 229 4.64 4.06 -3.86
N ASP A 230 4.34 3.39 -2.75
CA ASP A 230 4.87 3.69 -1.43
C ASP A 230 6.32 3.25 -1.28
N HIS A 231 7.14 4.10 -0.64
CA HIS A 231 8.58 3.88 -0.45
C HIS A 231 9.30 3.46 -1.74
N GLN A 232 9.24 4.33 -2.76
CA GLN A 232 10.09 4.21 -3.95
C GLN A 232 11.55 4.52 -3.56
N PRO A 233 12.39 3.50 -3.37
CA PRO A 233 13.72 3.72 -2.82
C PRO A 233 14.60 4.45 -3.82
N ILE A 234 15.32 5.47 -3.34
CA ILE A 234 16.29 6.26 -4.10
C ILE A 234 17.68 5.93 -3.58
N GLY A 235 18.57 5.53 -4.48
CA GLY A 235 19.97 5.27 -4.14
C GLY A 235 20.31 3.80 -3.88
N GLY A 236 21.58 3.55 -3.69
CA GLY A 236 22.13 2.23 -3.41
C GLY A 236 21.84 1.20 -4.51
N LYS A 237 21.52 -0.02 -4.11
CA LYS A 237 21.20 -1.13 -5.01
C LYS A 237 19.94 -0.91 -5.87
N PHE A 238 19.09 0.01 -5.47
CA PHE A 238 17.84 0.29 -6.17
C PHE A 238 18.02 1.12 -7.44
N ASP A 239 19.16 1.79 -7.61
CA ASP A 239 19.43 2.59 -8.82
C ASP A 239 19.47 1.71 -10.08
N SER A 240 19.96 0.48 -9.98
CA SER A 240 19.98 -0.48 -11.10
C SER A 240 18.59 -1.00 -11.51
N ARG A 241 17.55 -0.79 -10.67
CA ARG A 241 16.18 -1.26 -10.87
C ARG A 241 15.19 -0.14 -11.13
N GLU A 242 15.68 1.08 -11.31
CA GLU A 242 14.87 2.28 -11.43
C GLU A 242 13.82 2.19 -12.54
N ASP A 243 14.18 1.68 -13.70
CA ASP A 243 13.27 1.60 -14.85
C ASP A 243 12.14 0.58 -14.62
N ALA A 244 12.43 -0.54 -13.95
CA ALA A 244 11.42 -1.52 -13.55
C ALA A 244 10.46 -0.94 -12.50
N LEU A 245 10.97 -0.20 -11.51
CA LEU A 245 10.17 0.49 -10.51
C LEU A 245 9.22 1.51 -11.15
N VAL A 246 9.71 2.30 -12.10
CA VAL A 246 8.89 3.30 -12.81
C VAL A 246 7.80 2.62 -13.64
N THR A 247 8.15 1.55 -14.38
CA THR A 247 7.22 0.83 -15.26
C THR A 247 6.12 0.15 -14.46
N GLY A 248 6.46 -0.59 -13.40
CA GLY A 248 5.50 -1.32 -12.57
C GLY A 248 4.55 -0.40 -11.78
N CYS A 249 4.97 0.84 -11.53
CA CYS A 249 4.18 1.80 -10.76
C CYS A 249 3.51 2.87 -11.63
N VAL A 250 3.47 2.71 -12.95
CA VAL A 250 2.99 3.77 -13.87
C VAL A 250 1.54 4.18 -13.65
N LEU A 251 0.68 3.27 -13.16
CA LEU A 251 -0.72 3.56 -12.86
C LEU A 251 -0.89 4.31 -11.53
N ALA A 252 0.11 4.28 -10.65
CA ALA A 252 0.06 4.98 -9.38
C ALA A 252 -0.11 6.49 -9.59
N SER A 253 -1.06 7.09 -8.89
CA SER A 253 -1.33 8.53 -8.92
C SER A 253 -0.69 9.28 -7.74
N TYR A 254 0.11 8.59 -6.95
CA TYR A 254 0.84 9.10 -5.81
C TYR A 254 2.18 8.34 -5.69
N ILE A 255 3.28 9.06 -5.64
CA ILE A 255 4.63 8.49 -5.56
C ILE A 255 5.30 8.97 -4.28
N THR A 256 5.69 8.05 -3.43
CA THR A 256 6.50 8.31 -2.25
C THR A 256 7.97 8.09 -2.59
N PHE A 257 8.73 9.16 -2.72
CA PHE A 257 10.17 9.09 -2.92
C PHE A 257 10.87 8.89 -1.57
N ASP A 258 11.38 7.71 -1.33
CA ASP A 258 12.14 7.38 -0.12
C ASP A 258 13.62 7.63 -0.34
N LEU A 259 14.14 8.67 0.32
CA LEU A 259 15.51 9.10 0.18
C LEU A 259 16.44 8.43 1.19
N SER A 260 15.91 7.70 2.15
CA SER A 260 16.68 7.06 3.23
C SER A 260 17.84 6.19 2.72
N PRO A 261 17.71 5.38 1.65
CA PRO A 261 18.83 4.57 1.16
C PRO A 261 20.03 5.39 0.67
N GLU A 262 19.80 6.52 0.02
CA GLU A 262 20.89 7.40 -0.43
C GLU A 262 21.46 8.22 0.72
N LEU A 263 20.60 8.78 1.56
CA LEU A 263 21.02 9.57 2.73
C LEU A 263 21.87 8.74 3.69
N ALA A 264 21.53 7.47 3.90
CA ALA A 264 22.31 6.57 4.77
C ALA A 264 23.74 6.31 4.26
N GLN A 265 23.99 6.48 2.97
CA GLN A 265 25.31 6.29 2.35
C GLN A 265 26.06 7.62 2.15
N THR A 266 25.38 8.75 2.24
CA THR A 266 25.97 10.07 1.98
C THR A 266 26.93 10.45 3.08
N LYS A 267 28.20 10.63 2.70
CA LYS A 267 29.25 11.14 3.58
C LYS A 267 29.44 12.63 3.32
N VAL A 268 29.24 13.42 4.34
CA VAL A 268 29.48 14.87 4.28
C VAL A 268 30.99 15.11 4.36
N ALA A 269 31.54 15.91 3.43
CA ALA A 269 32.95 16.29 3.43
C ALA A 269 33.27 17.16 4.66
N ASP A 270 34.52 17.10 5.13
CA ASP A 270 34.98 17.93 6.27
C ASP A 270 34.79 19.42 5.99
N ASP A 271 35.13 19.88 4.79
CA ASP A 271 34.78 21.21 4.28
C ASP A 271 33.54 21.15 3.41
N ALA A 272 32.39 21.15 4.07
CA ALA A 272 31.08 21.10 3.39
C ALA A 272 30.83 22.36 2.53
N ALA A 273 31.37 23.52 2.92
CA ALA A 273 31.18 24.77 2.18
C ALA A 273 31.93 24.71 0.83
N ALA A 274 33.19 24.29 0.84
CA ALA A 274 33.95 24.09 -0.39
C ALA A 274 33.32 23.01 -1.28
N TRP A 275 32.84 21.91 -0.68
CA TRP A 275 32.15 20.87 -1.41
C TRP A 275 30.87 21.39 -2.09
N CYS A 276 30.03 22.15 -1.38
CA CYS A 276 28.83 22.77 -1.94
C CYS A 276 29.16 23.72 -3.08
N ALA A 277 30.18 24.56 -2.92
CA ALA A 277 30.62 25.50 -3.96
C ALA A 277 31.07 24.78 -5.25
N ALA A 278 31.65 23.58 -5.13
CA ALA A 278 32.09 22.77 -6.26
C ALA A 278 30.98 21.94 -6.92
N ASN A 279 29.96 21.49 -6.17
CA ASN A 279 29.00 20.49 -6.61
C ASN A 279 27.57 21.01 -6.78
N VAL A 280 27.23 22.17 -6.22
CA VAL A 280 25.88 22.76 -6.28
C VAL A 280 25.95 24.11 -7.00
N PRO A 281 25.07 24.37 -7.99
CA PRO A 281 25.06 25.68 -8.67
C PRO A 281 24.88 26.83 -7.70
N ALA A 282 25.73 27.86 -7.78
CA ALA A 282 25.71 29.00 -6.85
C ALA A 282 24.35 29.71 -6.77
N ALA A 283 23.66 29.85 -7.91
CA ALA A 283 22.33 30.42 -7.95
C ALA A 283 21.32 29.58 -7.17
N LEU A 284 21.44 28.24 -7.21
CA LEU A 284 20.58 27.33 -6.46
C LEU A 284 20.84 27.43 -4.95
N ILE A 285 22.12 27.51 -4.52
CA ILE A 285 22.49 27.73 -3.13
C ILE A 285 21.83 29.01 -2.60
N ALA A 286 21.96 30.12 -3.34
CA ALA A 286 21.38 31.40 -2.95
C ALA A 286 19.83 31.33 -2.85
N THR A 287 19.17 30.68 -3.82
CA THR A 287 17.72 30.48 -3.84
C THR A 287 17.26 29.67 -2.63
N VAL A 288 17.89 28.53 -2.35
CA VAL A 288 17.56 27.67 -1.21
C VAL A 288 17.76 28.38 0.11
N LYS A 289 18.88 29.08 0.28
CA LYS A 289 19.19 29.86 1.49
C LYS A 289 18.14 30.95 1.75
N ALA A 290 17.78 31.70 0.72
CA ALA A 290 16.75 32.73 0.81
C ALA A 290 15.39 32.14 1.16
N ARG A 291 15.02 31.01 0.55
CA ARG A 291 13.73 30.34 0.77
C ARG A 291 13.62 29.75 2.19
N VAL A 292 14.70 29.16 2.72
CA VAL A 292 14.78 28.66 4.10
C VAL A 292 14.64 29.80 5.11
N ALA A 293 15.31 30.94 4.87
CA ALA A 293 15.16 32.12 5.69
C ALA A 293 13.72 32.69 5.66
N GLN A 294 13.08 32.69 4.51
CA GLN A 294 11.68 33.09 4.35
C GLN A 294 10.74 32.17 5.16
N ALA A 295 11.05 30.87 5.29
CA ALA A 295 10.31 29.94 6.14
C ALA A 295 10.56 30.14 7.64
N GLY A 296 11.27 31.20 8.04
CA GLY A 296 11.51 31.57 9.43
C GLY A 296 12.64 30.79 10.10
N LEU A 297 13.48 30.09 9.34
CA LEU A 297 14.61 29.33 9.88
C LEU A 297 15.93 30.08 9.64
N THR A 298 16.74 30.20 10.70
CA THR A 298 18.07 30.81 10.64
C THR A 298 19.13 29.75 10.87
N LEU A 299 19.90 29.46 9.82
CA LEU A 299 21.06 28.58 9.86
C LEU A 299 22.34 29.39 9.69
N ASN A 300 23.36 29.09 10.49
CA ASN A 300 24.70 29.61 10.19
C ASN A 300 25.25 28.90 8.92
N GLU A 301 26.30 29.49 8.34
CA GLU A 301 26.85 29.02 7.06
C GLU A 301 27.38 27.58 7.11
N ALA A 302 27.96 27.19 8.23
CA ALA A 302 28.52 25.84 8.39
C ALA A 302 27.40 24.79 8.47
N ASP A 303 26.35 25.01 9.24
CA ASP A 303 25.22 24.09 9.38
C ASP A 303 24.41 24.02 8.09
N PHE A 304 24.18 25.16 7.42
CA PHE A 304 23.54 25.19 6.12
C PHE A 304 24.30 24.35 5.10
N SER A 305 25.62 24.57 4.99
CA SER A 305 26.46 23.84 4.02
C SER A 305 26.52 22.36 4.33
N LYS A 306 26.61 21.95 5.60
CA LYS A 306 26.58 20.53 6.00
C LYS A 306 25.26 19.86 5.61
N LEU A 307 24.12 20.47 5.91
CA LEU A 307 22.81 19.92 5.57
C LEU A 307 22.61 19.87 4.04
N LEU A 308 23.00 20.94 3.32
CA LEU A 308 22.93 20.97 1.87
C LEU A 308 23.79 19.87 1.24
N ALA A 309 25.04 19.71 1.68
CA ALA A 309 25.92 18.63 1.20
C ALA A 309 25.37 17.24 1.50
N TYR A 310 24.70 17.08 2.63
CA TYR A 310 24.06 15.80 3.02
C TYR A 310 22.87 15.44 2.12
N VAL A 311 21.98 16.40 1.83
CA VAL A 311 20.73 16.08 1.13
C VAL A 311 20.81 16.20 -0.39
N TRP A 312 21.78 16.95 -0.92
CA TRP A 312 21.88 17.25 -2.35
C TRP A 312 21.95 16.00 -3.26
N PRO A 313 22.80 14.98 -2.98
CA PRO A 313 22.88 13.80 -3.84
C PRO A 313 21.53 13.08 -3.97
N SER A 314 20.81 12.92 -2.88
CA SER A 314 19.51 12.25 -2.88
C SER A 314 18.45 13.02 -3.65
N LEU A 315 18.44 14.36 -3.54
CA LEU A 315 17.49 15.23 -4.26
C LEU A 315 17.77 15.25 -5.77
N GLN A 316 19.03 15.19 -6.19
CA GLN A 316 19.38 15.04 -7.62
C GLN A 316 18.84 13.73 -8.20
N LYS A 317 19.04 12.61 -7.50
CA LYS A 317 18.50 11.31 -7.91
C LYS A 317 16.97 11.31 -7.89
N MET A 318 16.35 11.88 -6.87
CA MET A 318 14.89 12.05 -6.82
C MET A 318 14.37 12.84 -8.03
N LYS A 319 15.04 13.95 -8.40
CA LYS A 319 14.65 14.74 -9.58
C LYS A 319 14.74 13.94 -10.87
N ALA A 320 15.80 13.15 -11.03
CA ALA A 320 15.95 12.26 -12.17
C ALA A 320 14.82 11.20 -12.22
N ARG A 321 14.51 10.57 -11.10
CA ARG A 321 13.42 9.59 -10.96
C ARG A 321 12.05 10.21 -11.25
N ASP A 322 11.78 11.41 -10.72
CA ASP A 322 10.55 12.18 -11.01
C ASP A 322 10.40 12.46 -12.51
N GLY A 323 11.50 12.84 -13.18
CA GLY A 323 11.51 13.02 -14.62
C GLY A 323 11.16 11.75 -15.41
N LYS A 324 11.65 10.58 -14.98
CA LYS A 324 11.31 9.28 -15.58
C LYS A 324 9.82 8.95 -15.41
N TYR A 325 9.24 9.17 -14.22
CA TYR A 325 7.79 9.01 -14.01
C TYR A 325 6.99 9.94 -14.92
N ALA A 326 7.34 11.21 -14.97
CA ALA A 326 6.66 12.17 -15.84
C ALA A 326 6.69 11.74 -17.31
N ALA A 327 7.86 11.31 -17.81
CA ALA A 327 8.03 10.85 -19.18
C ALA A 327 7.24 9.56 -19.48
N ALA A 328 7.28 8.56 -18.58
CA ALA A 328 6.54 7.32 -18.74
C ALA A 328 5.03 7.56 -18.78
N ARG A 329 4.51 8.42 -17.91
CA ARG A 329 3.08 8.78 -17.87
C ARG A 329 2.68 9.61 -19.07
N ALA A 330 3.51 10.56 -19.53
CA ALA A 330 3.25 11.34 -20.74
C ALA A 330 3.16 10.47 -22.00
N LYS A 331 3.92 9.37 -22.05
CA LYS A 331 3.87 8.40 -23.15
C LYS A 331 2.58 7.55 -23.14
N LEU A 332 2.05 7.23 -21.96
CA LEU A 332 0.94 6.28 -21.81
C LEU A 332 -0.41 6.96 -21.72
N PHE A 333 -0.50 8.15 -21.12
CA PHE A 333 -1.77 8.81 -20.83
C PHE A 333 -1.97 10.06 -21.66
N THR A 334 -3.14 10.16 -22.26
CA THR A 334 -3.51 11.22 -23.23
C THR A 334 -4.00 12.49 -22.53
N THR A 335 -4.58 12.37 -21.32
CA THR A 335 -5.18 13.49 -20.58
C THR A 335 -4.26 14.02 -19.47
N ASP A 336 -4.42 15.29 -19.09
CA ASP A 336 -3.68 15.88 -17.97
C ASP A 336 -4.03 15.20 -16.65
N ALA A 337 -5.30 14.86 -16.43
CA ALA A 337 -5.74 14.07 -15.27
C ALA A 337 -5.06 12.69 -15.22
N GLY A 338 -4.90 12.05 -16.38
CA GLY A 338 -4.17 10.78 -16.50
C GLY A 338 -2.69 10.89 -16.18
N ARG A 339 -2.05 12.00 -16.53
CA ARG A 339 -0.61 12.24 -16.33
C ARG A 339 -0.28 12.70 -14.91
N ALA A 340 -1.21 13.39 -14.24
CA ALA A 340 -0.98 13.98 -12.92
C ALA A 340 -0.71 12.92 -11.85
N TYR A 341 0.21 13.23 -10.92
CA TYR A 341 0.46 12.44 -9.71
C TYR A 341 0.91 13.32 -8.55
N LEU A 342 0.59 12.87 -7.33
CA LEU A 342 1.04 13.45 -6.08
C LEU A 342 2.46 13.00 -5.78
N ARG A 343 3.22 13.82 -5.06
CA ARG A 343 4.59 13.52 -4.62
C ARG A 343 4.69 13.62 -3.11
N GLU A 344 5.29 12.62 -2.52
CA GLU A 344 5.71 12.65 -1.12
C GLU A 344 7.23 12.53 -1.03
N LEU A 345 7.78 13.31 -0.13
CA LEU A 345 9.17 13.27 0.30
C LEU A 345 9.25 12.46 1.59
N SER A 346 9.79 11.23 1.54
CA SER A 346 9.93 10.35 2.71
C SER A 346 11.38 10.33 3.21
N ILE A 347 11.52 10.60 4.51
CA ILE A 347 12.79 10.67 5.24
C ILE A 347 12.63 10.11 6.67
N ASP A 348 11.67 9.21 6.85
CA ASP A 348 11.30 8.64 8.15
C ASP A 348 12.11 7.39 8.58
N GLU A 349 12.83 6.76 7.65
CA GLU A 349 13.61 5.55 7.93
C GLU A 349 15.07 5.83 8.33
N LEU A 350 15.44 7.09 8.54
CA LEU A 350 16.76 7.46 9.03
C LEU A 350 16.88 7.32 10.56
N PRO A 351 18.07 7.03 11.10
CA PRO A 351 18.29 7.04 12.54
C PRO A 351 18.01 8.42 13.15
N GLY A 352 17.16 8.46 14.18
CA GLY A 352 16.82 9.68 14.90
C GLY A 352 15.62 10.43 14.31
N LEU A 353 15.36 11.61 14.90
CA LEU A 353 14.26 12.47 14.48
C LEU A 353 14.70 13.39 13.35
N THR A 354 13.79 13.64 12.40
CA THR A 354 14.04 14.64 11.34
C THR A 354 13.94 16.05 11.93
N THR A 355 14.95 16.90 11.65
CA THR A 355 14.91 18.29 12.09
C THR A 355 14.11 19.17 11.12
N PRO A 356 13.47 20.27 11.60
CA PRO A 356 12.79 21.24 10.74
C PRO A 356 13.71 21.84 9.68
N GLU A 357 14.98 22.05 10.01
CA GLU A 357 16.00 22.61 9.12
C GLU A 357 16.28 21.67 7.94
N THR A 358 16.40 20.38 8.21
CA THR A 358 16.55 19.35 7.16
C THR A 358 15.34 19.36 6.23
N THR A 359 14.13 19.36 6.79
CA THR A 359 12.88 19.42 6.02
C THR A 359 12.81 20.68 5.16
N ALA A 360 13.16 21.84 5.71
CA ALA A 360 13.12 23.11 4.98
C ALA A 360 14.10 23.16 3.80
N ILE A 361 15.35 22.71 4.01
CA ILE A 361 16.33 22.66 2.91
C ILE A 361 15.88 21.72 1.80
N MET A 362 15.35 20.55 2.14
CA MET A 362 14.86 19.58 1.15
C MET A 362 13.66 20.13 0.38
N LEU A 363 12.69 20.75 1.04
CA LEU A 363 11.54 21.37 0.39
C LEU A 363 11.94 22.56 -0.50
N ALA A 364 12.87 23.41 -0.02
CA ALA A 364 13.40 24.52 -0.81
C ALA A 364 14.12 24.05 -2.07
N LEU A 365 14.88 22.94 -1.97
CA LEU A 365 15.50 22.29 -3.13
C LEU A 365 14.45 21.75 -4.09
N CYS A 366 13.44 21.05 -3.59
CA CYS A 366 12.36 20.55 -4.43
C CYS A 366 11.65 21.68 -5.18
N GLU A 367 11.32 22.78 -4.49
CA GLU A 367 10.69 23.96 -5.09
C GLU A 367 11.60 24.58 -6.17
N ALA A 368 12.87 24.79 -5.88
CA ALA A 368 13.85 25.36 -6.82
C ALA A 368 14.11 24.45 -8.04
N LEU A 369 13.96 23.12 -7.87
CA LEU A 369 14.06 22.14 -8.95
C LEU A 369 12.73 21.95 -9.71
N GLY A 370 11.68 22.67 -9.37
CA GLY A 370 10.37 22.58 -10.01
C GLY A 370 9.58 21.33 -9.65
N MET A 371 9.82 20.75 -8.49
CA MET A 371 9.07 19.60 -7.96
C MET A 371 8.11 20.07 -6.85
N LYS A 372 6.81 20.09 -7.14
CA LYS A 372 5.81 20.35 -6.12
C LYS A 372 5.66 19.13 -5.22
N ILE A 373 5.94 19.28 -3.93
CA ILE A 373 5.74 18.27 -2.90
C ILE A 373 4.36 18.48 -2.26
N HIS A 374 3.59 17.40 -2.12
CA HIS A 374 2.26 17.41 -1.52
C HIS A 374 2.31 16.94 -0.06
N PHE A 375 3.15 15.94 0.21
CA PHE A 375 3.35 15.39 1.55
C PHE A 375 4.84 15.28 1.88
N VAL A 376 5.16 15.47 3.14
CA VAL A 376 6.47 15.17 3.70
C VAL A 376 6.29 14.18 4.84
N ALA A 377 7.07 13.13 4.87
CA ALA A 377 7.08 12.16 5.96
C ALA A 377 8.39 12.26 6.76
N PRO A 378 8.42 13.09 7.82
CA PRO A 378 9.56 13.17 8.72
C PRO A 378 9.51 12.05 9.76
N ALA A 379 10.66 11.71 10.34
CA ALA A 379 10.77 10.77 11.44
C ALA A 379 10.30 11.41 12.76
N PHE A 380 9.21 10.90 13.33
CA PHE A 380 8.68 11.27 14.64
C PHE A 380 9.05 10.26 15.75
N GLY A 381 9.82 9.20 15.42
CA GLY A 381 10.14 8.14 16.37
C GLY A 381 8.96 7.20 16.64
N PHE A 382 8.04 7.08 15.69
CA PHE A 382 6.90 6.17 15.83
C PHE A 382 7.32 4.71 15.77
N GLN A 383 6.77 3.92 16.70
CA GLN A 383 6.81 2.47 16.62
C GLN A 383 5.51 1.96 15.98
N LYS A 384 5.63 0.96 15.11
CA LYS A 384 4.45 0.37 14.47
C LYS A 384 3.48 -0.17 15.52
N ASN A 385 2.20 0.09 15.32
CA ASN A 385 1.10 -0.40 16.15
C ASN A 385 1.20 -0.13 17.66
N MET A 386 2.00 0.87 18.04
CA MET A 386 2.11 1.29 19.44
C MET A 386 1.70 2.77 19.57
N PRO A 387 0.90 3.14 20.58
CA PRO A 387 0.65 4.53 20.91
C PRO A 387 1.94 5.28 21.20
N TYR A 388 1.99 6.54 20.81
CA TYR A 388 3.06 7.44 21.25
C TYR A 388 2.82 7.80 22.71
N PRO A 389 3.82 7.63 23.59
CA PRO A 389 3.56 7.63 25.04
C PRO A 389 3.26 9.02 25.62
N ASP A 390 3.72 10.11 24.97
CA ASP A 390 3.63 11.48 25.48
C ASP A 390 3.00 12.40 24.42
N ASN A 391 1.75 12.77 24.60
CA ASN A 391 1.01 13.64 23.69
C ASN A 391 1.52 15.09 23.67
N VAL A 392 2.13 15.57 24.75
CA VAL A 392 2.71 16.93 24.82
C VAL A 392 3.98 16.97 23.97
N ALA A 393 4.85 15.99 24.15
CA ALA A 393 6.05 15.83 23.33
C ALA A 393 5.70 15.63 21.85
N LEU A 394 4.70 14.79 21.54
CA LEU A 394 4.22 14.56 20.17
C LEU A 394 3.74 15.87 19.55
N ARG A 395 2.90 16.64 20.26
CA ARG A 395 2.40 17.93 19.77
C ARG A 395 3.57 18.87 19.42
N GLY A 396 4.55 19.02 20.31
CA GLY A 396 5.70 19.87 20.06
C GLY A 396 6.56 19.46 18.87
N LEU A 397 6.69 18.13 18.62
CA LEU A 397 7.39 17.63 17.43
C LEU A 397 6.61 17.94 16.14
N ILE A 398 5.29 17.70 16.15
CA ILE A 398 4.44 17.97 14.98
C ILE A 398 4.38 19.46 14.67
N GLU A 399 4.22 20.34 15.69
CA GLU A 399 4.17 21.79 15.51
C GLU A 399 5.42 22.35 14.82
N LYS A 400 6.61 21.86 15.19
CA LYS A 400 7.88 22.27 14.57
C LYS A 400 7.94 21.88 13.09
N GLN A 401 7.56 20.65 12.75
CA GLN A 401 7.53 20.19 11.36
C GLN A 401 6.42 20.88 10.56
N TRP A 402 5.26 21.06 11.19
CA TRP A 402 4.10 21.70 10.55
C TRP A 402 4.36 23.15 10.18
N ALA A 403 5.07 23.90 11.04
CA ALA A 403 5.46 25.28 10.73
C ALA A 403 6.19 25.38 9.39
N VAL A 404 7.11 24.45 9.14
CA VAL A 404 7.84 24.36 7.86
C VAL A 404 6.92 23.89 6.74
N CYS A 405 6.29 22.72 6.89
CA CYS A 405 5.49 22.13 5.83
C CYS A 405 4.36 23.07 5.36
N LYS A 406 3.71 23.76 6.30
CA LYS A 406 2.65 24.73 6.01
C LYS A 406 3.13 25.87 5.12
N ASP A 407 4.34 26.41 5.38
CA ASP A 407 4.91 27.51 4.59
C ASP A 407 5.22 27.10 3.15
N PHE A 408 5.64 25.85 2.94
CA PHE A 408 5.84 25.27 1.61
C PHE A 408 4.55 24.71 0.97
N GLY A 409 3.40 24.84 1.62
CA GLY A 409 2.13 24.35 1.13
C GLY A 409 1.98 22.82 1.14
N ALA A 410 2.91 22.09 1.77
CA ALA A 410 2.87 20.64 1.93
C ALA A 410 2.04 20.21 3.15
N SER A 411 1.59 18.97 3.16
CA SER A 411 0.95 18.28 4.29
C SER A 411 1.93 17.31 4.95
N ILE A 412 1.64 16.83 6.16
CA ILE A 412 2.49 15.84 6.84
C ILE A 412 1.96 14.43 6.58
N GLY A 413 2.86 13.54 6.13
CA GLY A 413 2.66 12.09 6.10
C GLY A 413 3.14 11.45 7.40
N PHE A 414 2.23 10.81 8.14
CA PHE A 414 2.57 10.09 9.36
C PHE A 414 2.81 8.61 9.03
N HIS A 415 4.07 8.26 8.72
CA HIS A 415 4.49 6.87 8.52
C HIS A 415 4.50 6.10 9.84
N SER A 416 4.39 4.77 9.77
CA SER A 416 4.18 3.95 10.98
C SER A 416 2.98 4.42 11.82
N GLY A 417 2.02 5.08 11.18
CA GLY A 417 0.87 5.74 11.82
C GLY A 417 -0.22 4.79 12.30
N SER A 418 -0.14 3.47 12.00
CA SER A 418 -1.13 2.50 12.48
C SER A 418 -1.05 2.27 13.99
N GLY A 419 -2.21 1.96 14.61
CA GLY A 419 -2.29 1.54 16.03
C GLY A 419 -1.92 2.61 17.05
N LYS A 420 -2.03 3.89 16.70
CA LYS A 420 -1.89 5.00 17.64
C LYS A 420 -3.17 5.14 18.49
N SER A 421 -3.08 5.83 19.64
CA SER A 421 -4.24 6.12 20.46
C SER A 421 -5.15 7.17 19.81
N ALA A 422 -6.39 7.26 20.28
CA ALA A 422 -7.32 8.29 19.84
C ALA A 422 -6.74 9.71 20.03
N GLU A 423 -6.11 9.94 21.18
CA GLU A 423 -5.48 11.21 21.54
C GLU A 423 -4.29 11.54 20.64
N ASN A 424 -3.49 10.52 20.26
CA ASN A 424 -2.41 10.75 19.30
C ASN A 424 -2.96 11.22 17.94
N TYR A 425 -4.02 10.60 17.42
CA TYR A 425 -4.65 11.02 16.16
C TYR A 425 -5.31 12.40 16.27
N GLN A 426 -5.89 12.73 17.43
CA GLN A 426 -6.44 14.06 17.68
C GLN A 426 -5.33 15.12 17.63
N VAL A 427 -4.19 14.87 18.27
CA VAL A 427 -3.02 15.78 18.20
C VAL A 427 -2.56 15.97 16.75
N MET A 428 -2.46 14.89 15.97
CA MET A 428 -2.08 14.96 14.54
C MET A 428 -3.06 15.81 13.74
N GLY A 429 -4.36 15.58 13.91
CA GLY A 429 -5.43 16.30 13.20
C GLY A 429 -5.52 17.77 13.59
N GLU A 430 -5.49 18.08 14.89
CA GLU A 430 -5.58 19.43 15.42
C GLU A 430 -4.40 20.30 14.96
N VAL A 431 -3.16 19.83 15.15
CA VAL A 431 -1.96 20.61 14.82
C VAL A 431 -1.88 20.91 13.32
N THR A 432 -2.21 19.91 12.48
CA THR A 432 -2.14 20.07 11.02
C THR A 432 -3.39 20.70 10.42
N GLY A 433 -4.46 20.89 11.20
CA GLY A 433 -5.75 21.34 10.68
C GLY A 433 -6.32 20.35 9.65
N GLY A 434 -6.10 19.05 9.85
CA GLY A 434 -6.53 17.97 8.95
C GLY A 434 -5.71 17.87 7.66
N ARG A 435 -4.63 18.61 7.50
CA ARG A 435 -3.71 18.50 6.36
C ARG A 435 -2.66 17.42 6.64
N LEU A 436 -3.06 16.18 6.51
CA LEU A 436 -2.27 15.02 6.90
C LEU A 436 -2.56 13.79 6.05
N GLU A 437 -1.63 12.86 6.09
CA GLU A 437 -1.81 11.46 5.72
C GLU A 437 -1.48 10.55 6.90
N ILE A 438 -2.30 9.52 7.14
CA ILE A 438 -1.98 8.46 8.11
C ILE A 438 -1.71 7.16 7.35
N LYS A 439 -0.49 6.65 7.38
CA LYS A 439 -0.15 5.37 6.75
C LYS A 439 -0.41 4.18 7.69
N THR A 440 -1.16 3.18 7.19
CA THR A 440 -1.69 2.07 8.00
C THR A 440 -1.34 0.69 7.46
N SER A 441 -0.20 0.52 6.82
CA SER A 441 0.17 -0.68 6.04
C SER A 441 0.07 -2.02 6.79
N GLY A 442 0.53 -2.12 8.03
CA GLY A 442 0.54 -3.36 8.82
C GLY A 442 -0.81 -3.74 9.44
N ARG A 443 -1.77 -2.84 9.43
CA ARG A 443 -3.04 -3.02 10.16
C ARG A 443 -3.92 -4.13 9.57
N TYR A 444 -3.89 -4.32 8.28
CA TYR A 444 -4.87 -5.19 7.60
C TYR A 444 -4.60 -6.68 7.77
N THR A 445 -3.36 -7.11 7.99
CA THR A 445 -3.07 -8.49 8.44
C THR A 445 -3.55 -8.72 9.86
N TYR A 446 -3.38 -7.73 10.74
CA TYR A 446 -3.91 -7.79 12.11
C TYR A 446 -5.45 -7.87 12.11
N GLU A 447 -6.15 -7.07 11.32
CA GLU A 447 -7.62 -7.12 11.25
C GLU A 447 -8.12 -8.44 10.64
N MET A 448 -7.37 -9.07 9.73
CA MET A 448 -7.66 -10.41 9.24
C MET A 448 -7.53 -11.44 10.38
N GLY A 449 -6.46 -11.40 11.14
CA GLY A 449 -6.28 -12.29 12.30
C GLY A 449 -7.41 -12.16 13.31
N ARG A 450 -7.81 -10.93 13.64
CA ARG A 450 -8.97 -10.68 14.51
C ARG A 450 -10.27 -11.25 13.93
N ALA A 451 -10.46 -11.14 12.62
CA ALA A 451 -11.64 -11.66 11.96
C ALA A 451 -11.71 -13.19 12.02
N LEU A 452 -10.60 -13.87 11.78
CA LEU A 452 -10.50 -15.33 11.88
C LEU A 452 -10.61 -15.81 13.33
N PHE A 453 -9.98 -15.10 14.28
CA PHE A 453 -10.10 -15.38 15.70
C PHE A 453 -11.54 -15.30 16.21
N ALA A 454 -12.31 -14.32 15.73
CA ALA A 454 -13.71 -14.12 16.11
C ALA A 454 -14.70 -15.00 15.33
N SER A 455 -14.28 -15.62 14.22
CA SER A 455 -15.16 -16.48 13.40
C SER A 455 -15.50 -17.77 14.15
N LYS A 456 -16.74 -18.24 13.98
CA LYS A 456 -17.19 -19.54 14.49
C LYS A 456 -17.02 -20.66 13.45
N ASN A 457 -16.64 -20.31 12.23
CA ASN A 457 -16.42 -21.29 11.17
C ASN A 457 -15.18 -22.14 11.45
N PRO A 458 -15.29 -23.48 11.42
CA PRO A 458 -14.17 -24.36 11.75
C PRO A 458 -12.93 -24.19 10.84
N ALA A 459 -13.13 -23.87 9.54
CA ALA A 459 -12.03 -23.68 8.61
C ALA A 459 -11.27 -22.37 8.92
N ASP A 460 -11.98 -21.30 9.24
CA ASP A 460 -11.38 -20.02 9.67
C ASP A 460 -10.59 -20.21 10.96
N GLN A 461 -11.15 -20.93 11.93
CA GLN A 461 -10.50 -21.26 13.19
C GLN A 461 -9.25 -22.14 13.01
N ALA A 462 -9.27 -23.05 12.02
CA ALA A 462 -8.10 -23.86 11.68
C ALA A 462 -6.99 -22.97 11.09
N LEU A 463 -7.34 -22.07 10.15
CA LEU A 463 -6.37 -21.13 9.58
C LEU A 463 -5.79 -20.20 10.66
N TRP A 464 -6.62 -19.72 11.59
CA TRP A 464 -6.17 -18.91 12.73
C TRP A 464 -5.15 -19.66 13.60
N ARG A 465 -5.44 -20.91 13.98
CA ARG A 465 -4.52 -21.74 14.80
C ARG A 465 -3.18 -21.96 14.09
N ASP A 466 -3.22 -22.34 12.81
CA ASP A 466 -2.00 -22.54 12.02
C ASP A 466 -1.18 -21.24 11.94
N TRP A 467 -1.86 -20.11 11.75
CA TRP A 467 -1.21 -18.81 11.67
C TRP A 467 -0.58 -18.39 13.00
N TYR A 468 -1.29 -18.60 14.11
CA TYR A 468 -0.77 -18.31 15.44
C TYR A 468 0.46 -19.18 15.76
N GLU A 469 0.39 -20.50 15.52
CA GLU A 469 1.49 -21.42 15.75
C GLU A 469 2.74 -21.05 14.93
N PHE A 470 2.56 -20.69 13.65
CA PHE A 470 3.64 -20.17 12.83
C PHE A 470 4.37 -18.98 13.49
N THR A 471 3.65 -18.07 14.13
CA THR A 471 4.28 -16.92 14.79
C THR A 471 4.94 -17.29 16.10
N VAL A 472 4.44 -18.30 16.81
CA VAL A 472 5.12 -18.89 17.97
C VAL A 472 6.46 -19.48 17.58
N GLU A 473 6.51 -20.26 16.48
CA GLU A 473 7.77 -20.81 15.96
C GLU A 473 8.77 -19.70 15.61
N LEU A 474 8.35 -18.66 14.89
CA LEU A 474 9.22 -17.53 14.57
C LEU A 474 9.71 -16.79 15.82
N ALA A 475 8.84 -16.60 16.81
CA ALA A 475 9.23 -15.94 18.05
C ALA A 475 10.31 -16.74 18.81
N ILE A 476 10.20 -18.08 18.80
CA ILE A 476 11.20 -18.97 19.40
C ILE A 476 12.49 -18.92 18.58
N LEU A 477 12.44 -19.10 17.27
CA LEU A 477 13.62 -19.02 16.41
C LEU A 477 14.35 -17.69 16.58
N GLY A 478 13.62 -16.59 16.60
CA GLY A 478 14.19 -15.26 16.83
C GLY A 478 14.80 -15.11 18.22
N ALA A 479 14.13 -15.57 19.28
CA ALA A 479 14.62 -15.45 20.66
C ALA A 479 15.94 -16.18 20.92
N TYR A 480 16.32 -17.10 20.04
CA TYR A 480 17.59 -17.86 20.09
C TYR A 480 18.44 -17.65 18.85
N SER A 481 18.18 -16.63 18.07
CA SER A 481 18.99 -16.26 16.90
C SER A 481 20.43 -15.93 17.29
N ALA A 482 21.35 -16.21 16.39
CA ALA A 482 22.74 -15.77 16.49
C ALA A 482 22.89 -14.25 16.23
N ASP A 483 21.93 -13.62 15.56
CA ASP A 483 21.88 -12.18 15.39
C ASP A 483 21.36 -11.52 16.68
N ALA A 484 22.20 -10.69 17.29
CA ALA A 484 21.89 -10.06 18.58
C ALA A 484 20.68 -9.10 18.52
N THR A 485 20.45 -8.45 17.38
CA THR A 485 19.33 -7.53 17.20
C THR A 485 18.03 -8.31 17.10
N GLU A 486 18.00 -9.36 16.28
CA GLU A 486 16.86 -10.26 16.17
C GLU A 486 16.51 -10.90 17.50
N GLN A 487 17.53 -11.45 18.19
CA GLN A 487 17.36 -12.09 19.50
C GLN A 487 16.73 -11.13 20.50
N LYS A 488 17.26 -9.91 20.60
CA LYS A 488 16.75 -8.88 21.51
C LYS A 488 15.28 -8.54 21.18
N MET A 489 14.95 -8.33 19.90
CA MET A 489 13.60 -7.95 19.50
C MET A 489 12.59 -9.07 19.77
N ALA A 490 12.90 -10.31 19.39
CA ALA A 490 12.02 -11.45 19.64
C ALA A 490 11.75 -11.66 21.13
N ARG A 491 12.78 -11.52 21.98
CA ARG A 491 12.61 -11.59 23.44
C ARG A 491 11.72 -10.48 23.99
N ILE A 492 11.83 -9.25 23.48
CA ILE A 492 10.93 -8.16 23.83
C ILE A 492 9.48 -8.51 23.49
N PHE A 493 9.21 -9.05 22.30
CA PHE A 493 7.86 -9.39 21.86
C PHE A 493 7.24 -10.51 22.70
N VAL A 494 8.03 -11.54 23.06
CA VAL A 494 7.59 -12.61 23.93
C VAL A 494 7.34 -12.09 25.35
N THR A 495 8.26 -11.28 25.88
CA THR A 495 8.14 -10.66 27.20
C THR A 495 6.88 -9.78 27.31
N ASP A 496 6.60 -8.97 26.29
CA ASP A 496 5.39 -8.13 26.23
C ASP A 496 4.11 -8.99 26.33
N ALA A 497 4.02 -10.05 25.53
CA ALA A 497 2.85 -10.94 25.54
C ALA A 497 2.66 -11.64 26.90
N LEU A 498 3.73 -12.16 27.50
CA LEU A 498 3.68 -12.81 28.82
C LEU A 498 3.31 -11.81 29.92
N SER A 499 3.93 -10.65 29.93
CA SER A 499 3.70 -9.58 30.92
C SER A 499 2.25 -9.10 30.92
N LYS A 500 1.69 -8.82 29.73
CA LYS A 500 0.29 -8.41 29.56
C LYS A 500 -0.71 -9.46 30.07
N CYS A 501 -0.32 -10.73 30.07
CA CYS A 501 -1.12 -11.83 30.62
C CYS A 501 -0.77 -12.17 32.08
N GLY A 502 0.03 -11.34 32.78
CA GLY A 502 0.42 -11.55 34.16
C GLY A 502 1.30 -12.79 34.39
N ARG A 503 2.07 -13.20 33.36
CA ARG A 503 2.99 -14.36 33.45
C ARG A 503 4.41 -13.93 33.77
N GLY A 504 5.20 -14.87 34.30
CA GLY A 504 6.63 -14.66 34.51
C GLY A 504 7.36 -14.47 33.17
N VAL A 505 8.36 -13.60 33.16
CA VAL A 505 9.08 -13.20 31.94
C VAL A 505 10.49 -13.80 31.83
N ASP A 506 10.99 -14.42 32.87
CA ASP A 506 12.30 -15.12 32.87
C ASP A 506 12.16 -16.54 32.32
N VAL A 507 11.96 -16.59 30.98
CA VAL A 507 11.59 -17.84 30.29
C VAL A 507 12.64 -18.26 29.24
N PHE A 508 13.73 -17.52 29.11
CA PHE A 508 14.72 -17.72 28.07
C PHE A 508 15.88 -18.63 28.42
N SER A 509 15.68 -19.57 29.36
CA SER A 509 16.68 -20.57 29.72
C SER A 509 16.91 -21.63 28.65
N SER A 510 15.88 -21.94 27.86
CA SER A 510 15.94 -22.84 26.69
C SER A 510 14.76 -22.59 25.73
N PRO A 511 14.87 -23.00 24.43
CA PRO A 511 13.76 -22.96 23.51
C PRO A 511 12.49 -23.65 24.01
N THR A 512 12.65 -24.80 24.69
CA THR A 512 11.55 -25.58 25.29
C THR A 512 10.88 -24.81 26.43
N ALA A 513 11.64 -24.14 27.30
CA ALA A 513 11.08 -23.35 28.38
C ALA A 513 10.29 -22.14 27.84
N THR A 514 10.84 -21.45 26.85
CA THR A 514 10.15 -20.34 26.17
C THR A 514 8.87 -20.80 25.49
N ARG A 515 8.91 -21.95 24.78
CA ARG A 515 7.72 -22.56 24.16
C ARG A 515 6.63 -22.83 25.17
N SER A 516 6.97 -23.55 26.27
CA SER A 516 6.00 -23.89 27.32
C SER A 516 5.37 -22.63 27.94
N ALA A 517 6.16 -21.57 28.11
CA ALA A 517 5.63 -20.29 28.59
C ALA A 517 4.63 -19.67 27.62
N ILE A 518 4.94 -19.62 26.32
CA ILE A 518 4.04 -19.08 25.30
C ILE A 518 2.77 -19.94 25.19
N GLU A 519 2.88 -21.25 25.16
CA GLU A 519 1.76 -22.22 25.09
C GLU A 519 0.84 -22.15 26.30
N SER A 520 1.31 -21.59 27.43
CA SER A 520 0.45 -21.30 28.59
C SER A 520 -0.52 -20.13 28.37
N LEU A 521 -0.32 -19.35 27.31
CA LEU A 521 -1.19 -18.24 26.92
C LEU A 521 -2.35 -18.77 26.06
N ALA A 522 -3.54 -18.21 26.23
CA ALA A 522 -4.61 -18.39 25.24
C ALA A 522 -4.21 -17.65 23.95
N PRO A 523 -4.26 -18.30 22.77
CA PRO A 523 -3.94 -17.65 21.50
C PRO A 523 -4.73 -16.36 21.31
N SER A 524 -4.03 -15.26 21.00
CA SER A 524 -4.65 -13.94 20.84
C SER A 524 -3.95 -13.12 19.76
N PRO A 525 -4.70 -12.38 18.92
CA PRO A 525 -4.12 -11.43 17.99
C PRO A 525 -3.47 -10.21 18.67
N GLU A 526 -3.66 -10.05 19.98
CA GLU A 526 -3.06 -8.95 20.77
C GLU A 526 -1.64 -9.25 21.22
N HIS A 527 -1.14 -10.47 21.03
CA HIS A 527 0.24 -10.82 21.38
C HIS A 527 1.22 -10.14 20.42
N MET A 528 2.22 -9.43 20.96
CA MET A 528 3.14 -8.63 20.17
C MET A 528 3.94 -9.48 19.17
N PHE A 529 4.38 -10.69 19.55
CA PHE A 529 5.07 -11.59 18.61
C PHE A 529 4.16 -12.02 17.46
N TRP A 530 2.85 -12.24 17.70
CA TRP A 530 1.92 -12.54 16.62
C TRP A 530 1.79 -11.33 15.69
N PHE A 531 1.63 -10.14 16.25
CA PHE A 531 1.52 -8.91 15.45
C PHE A 531 2.74 -8.69 14.55
N GLU A 532 3.95 -8.90 15.09
CA GLU A 532 5.18 -8.61 14.35
C GLU A 532 5.51 -9.66 13.28
N TYR A 533 5.11 -10.93 13.46
CA TYR A 533 5.49 -12.02 12.56
C TYR A 533 4.39 -12.50 11.62
N ASN A 534 3.13 -12.10 11.83
CA ASN A 534 1.99 -12.63 11.08
C ASN A 534 2.10 -12.51 9.56
N PHE A 535 2.63 -11.41 9.05
CA PHE A 535 2.66 -11.12 7.62
C PHE A 535 3.52 -12.12 6.82
N LEU A 536 4.47 -12.78 7.45
CA LEU A 536 5.36 -13.76 6.81
C LEU A 536 4.64 -15.07 6.47
N HIS A 537 3.55 -15.39 7.17
CA HIS A 537 2.78 -16.61 6.92
C HIS A 537 2.05 -16.62 5.58
N VAL A 538 1.73 -15.46 5.04
CA VAL A 538 0.90 -15.33 3.82
C VAL A 538 1.52 -16.05 2.63
N LEU A 539 2.84 -15.98 2.47
CA LEU A 539 3.58 -16.63 1.39
C LEU A 539 4.67 -17.57 1.95
N ALA A 540 4.36 -18.30 3.04
CA ALA A 540 5.26 -19.31 3.62
C ALA A 540 4.91 -20.69 3.07
N ALA A 541 5.86 -21.37 2.41
CA ALA A 541 5.62 -22.69 1.82
C ALA A 541 5.12 -23.70 2.84
N GLY A 542 3.88 -24.20 2.66
CA GLY A 542 3.25 -25.14 3.59
C GLY A 542 3.00 -24.61 4.98
N GLY A 543 2.97 -23.28 5.17
CA GLY A 543 2.79 -22.64 6.47
C GLY A 543 3.97 -22.78 7.44
N ARG A 544 5.18 -23.13 6.93
CA ARG A 544 6.36 -23.39 7.76
C ARG A 544 7.11 -22.11 8.11
N ALA A 545 7.60 -22.02 9.33
CA ALA A 545 8.33 -20.87 9.85
C ALA A 545 9.84 -20.87 9.52
N GLU A 546 10.34 -21.90 8.88
CA GLU A 546 11.75 -22.00 8.47
C GLU A 546 12.09 -20.91 7.46
N LYS A 547 13.27 -20.29 7.60
CA LYS A 547 13.74 -19.23 6.71
C LYS A 547 13.60 -19.55 5.23
N ALA A 548 13.89 -20.79 4.82
CA ALA A 548 13.81 -21.24 3.43
C ALA A 548 12.37 -21.33 2.90
N ALA A 549 11.35 -21.30 3.78
CA ALA A 549 9.95 -21.34 3.41
C ALA A 549 9.31 -19.96 3.30
N LEU A 550 9.97 -18.90 3.80
CA LEU A 550 9.42 -17.55 3.83
C LEU A 550 9.53 -16.86 2.46
N GLY A 551 8.48 -16.13 2.07
CA GLY A 551 8.44 -15.43 0.78
C GLY A 551 8.61 -16.37 -0.40
N ASP A 552 8.00 -17.56 -0.35
CA ASP A 552 8.17 -18.63 -1.32
C ASP A 552 7.34 -18.39 -2.58
N HIS A 553 8.00 -18.15 -3.71
CA HIS A 553 7.38 -17.96 -5.02
C HIS A 553 7.19 -19.28 -5.81
N THR A 554 7.27 -20.41 -5.15
CA THR A 554 6.87 -21.72 -5.74
C THR A 554 5.36 -21.94 -5.62
N PRO A 555 4.81 -22.97 -6.29
CA PRO A 555 3.40 -23.33 -6.11
C PRO A 555 3.00 -23.59 -4.65
N ALA A 556 3.94 -23.99 -3.78
CA ALA A 556 3.64 -24.23 -2.36
C ALA A 556 3.32 -22.94 -1.60
N GLY A 557 4.09 -21.86 -1.83
CA GLY A 557 3.82 -20.54 -1.25
C GLY A 557 2.50 -19.96 -1.74
N TYR A 558 2.21 -20.05 -3.04
CA TYR A 558 0.95 -19.54 -3.59
C TYR A 558 -0.28 -20.38 -3.15
N ARG A 559 -0.13 -21.69 -2.89
CA ARG A 559 -1.19 -22.48 -2.24
C ARG A 559 -1.42 -22.06 -0.79
N GLN A 560 -0.36 -21.69 -0.07
CA GLN A 560 -0.51 -21.13 1.27
C GLN A 560 -1.25 -19.79 1.23
N ARG A 561 -0.88 -18.91 0.30
CA ARG A 561 -1.56 -17.62 0.08
C ARG A 561 -3.05 -17.80 -0.25
N ALA A 562 -3.41 -18.78 -1.08
CA ALA A 562 -4.79 -19.08 -1.47
C ALA A 562 -5.71 -19.35 -0.27
N ARG A 563 -5.20 -19.88 0.85
CA ARG A 563 -5.99 -20.16 2.05
C ARG A 563 -6.68 -18.91 2.61
N PHE A 564 -6.00 -17.74 2.54
CA PHE A 564 -6.55 -16.47 2.99
C PHE A 564 -7.69 -15.96 2.10
N TYR A 565 -7.75 -16.38 0.84
CA TYR A 565 -8.81 -16.04 -0.09
C TYR A 565 -9.97 -17.05 -0.08
N ALA A 566 -9.80 -18.17 0.62
CA ALA A 566 -10.82 -19.22 0.79
C ALA A 566 -11.55 -19.15 2.14
N ILE A 567 -11.40 -18.07 2.91
CA ILE A 567 -12.07 -17.87 4.20
C ILE A 567 -13.59 -17.80 4.01
N SER A 568 -14.32 -18.18 5.08
CA SER A 568 -15.78 -18.24 5.08
C SER A 568 -16.43 -16.86 4.88
N ASP A 569 -17.72 -16.83 4.54
CA ASP A 569 -18.51 -15.59 4.48
C ASP A 569 -18.58 -14.88 5.83
N GLU A 570 -18.59 -15.62 6.95
CA GLU A 570 -18.49 -15.05 8.29
C GLU A 570 -17.13 -14.37 8.49
N GLY A 571 -16.03 -15.05 8.14
CA GLY A 571 -14.68 -14.49 8.19
C GLY A 571 -14.55 -13.23 7.33
N ARG A 572 -15.10 -13.24 6.12
CA ARG A 572 -15.12 -12.09 5.21
C ARG A 572 -15.91 -10.91 5.77
N LEU A 573 -17.08 -11.17 6.36
CA LEU A 573 -17.90 -10.13 6.99
C LEU A 573 -17.19 -9.52 8.21
N ASN A 574 -16.62 -10.37 9.08
CA ASN A 574 -15.86 -9.91 10.24
C ASN A 574 -14.68 -9.04 9.81
N PHE A 575 -13.93 -9.48 8.78
CA PHE A 575 -12.82 -8.71 8.24
C PHE A 575 -13.27 -7.37 7.68
N ALA A 576 -14.34 -7.34 6.90
CA ALA A 576 -14.91 -6.10 6.37
C ALA A 576 -15.35 -5.14 7.48
N LYS A 577 -16.02 -5.64 8.52
CA LYS A 577 -16.44 -4.85 9.69
C LYS A 577 -15.24 -4.27 10.44
N ASN A 578 -14.20 -5.07 10.66
CA ASN A 578 -12.99 -4.62 11.35
C ASN A 578 -12.32 -3.46 10.60
N ILE A 579 -12.15 -3.61 9.28
CA ILE A 579 -11.54 -2.56 8.43
C ILE A 579 -12.38 -1.28 8.44
N ALA A 580 -13.68 -1.41 8.19
CA ALA A 580 -14.56 -0.24 8.17
C ALA A 580 -14.59 0.47 9.54
N THR A 581 -14.62 -0.28 10.65
CA THR A 581 -14.53 0.27 12.01
C THR A 581 -13.24 1.04 12.21
N TYR A 582 -12.11 0.50 11.75
CA TYR A 582 -10.82 1.16 11.89
C TYR A 582 -10.74 2.46 11.07
N LEU A 583 -11.23 2.47 9.85
CA LEU A 583 -11.27 3.69 9.02
C LEU A 583 -12.19 4.77 9.60
N VAL A 584 -13.35 4.38 10.14
CA VAL A 584 -14.25 5.31 10.84
C VAL A 584 -13.59 5.87 12.10
N PHE A 585 -12.84 5.05 12.85
CA PHE A 585 -12.07 5.48 14.01
C PHE A 585 -10.97 6.49 13.63
N LEU A 586 -10.21 6.22 12.57
CA LEU A 586 -9.20 7.16 12.07
C LEU A 586 -9.80 8.48 11.63
N ALA A 587 -10.84 8.44 10.78
CA ALA A 587 -11.49 9.63 10.24
C ALA A 587 -12.05 10.53 11.33
N GLN A 588 -12.63 9.94 12.39
CA GLN A 588 -13.14 10.68 13.52
C GLN A 588 -12.03 11.35 14.32
N ASN A 589 -11.01 10.58 14.72
CA ASN A 589 -9.98 11.08 15.62
C ASN A 589 -8.97 12.02 14.95
N THR A 590 -8.82 11.96 13.63
CA THR A 590 -8.04 12.94 12.87
C THR A 590 -8.85 14.17 12.44
N GLY A 591 -10.16 14.19 12.73
CA GLY A 591 -11.05 15.28 12.32
C GLY A 591 -11.37 15.31 10.81
N LEU A 592 -11.05 14.23 10.06
CA LEU A 592 -11.33 14.15 8.61
C LEU A 592 -12.81 13.93 8.31
N ALA A 593 -13.58 13.40 9.26
CA ALA A 593 -15.03 13.29 9.16
C ALA A 593 -15.71 13.76 10.46
N PRO A 594 -16.89 14.41 10.37
CA PRO A 594 -17.65 14.84 11.55
C PRO A 594 -18.06 13.66 12.43
N ALA A 595 -18.05 13.85 13.76
CA ALA A 595 -18.41 12.80 14.73
C ALA A 595 -19.78 12.18 14.46
N ALA A 596 -20.80 12.99 14.16
CA ALA A 596 -22.16 12.51 13.87
C ALA A 596 -22.22 11.60 12.62
N VAL A 597 -21.39 11.88 11.59
CA VAL A 597 -21.27 11.01 10.40
C VAL A 597 -20.63 9.69 10.78
N CYS A 598 -19.59 9.73 11.61
CA CYS A 598 -18.90 8.53 12.11
C CYS A 598 -19.81 7.65 12.99
N GLU A 599 -20.63 8.26 13.85
CA GLU A 599 -21.62 7.54 14.68
C GLU A 599 -22.68 6.86 13.81
N THR A 600 -23.21 7.57 12.81
CA THR A 600 -24.15 7.00 11.84
C THR A 600 -23.53 5.82 11.09
N ALA A 601 -22.28 5.95 10.64
CA ALA A 601 -21.56 4.88 9.96
C ALA A 601 -21.39 3.64 10.86
N ARG A 602 -21.00 3.83 12.14
CA ARG A 602 -20.89 2.72 13.11
C ARG A 602 -22.23 2.01 13.34
N ALA A 603 -23.31 2.76 13.52
CA ALA A 603 -24.63 2.19 13.72
C ALA A 603 -25.07 1.32 12.53
N LYS A 604 -24.87 1.81 11.30
CA LYS A 604 -25.12 1.03 10.09
C LYS A 604 -24.25 -0.24 10.01
N LEU A 605 -22.95 -0.10 10.30
CA LEU A 605 -21.99 -1.21 10.24
C LEU A 605 -22.36 -2.34 11.19
N ALA A 606 -22.79 -2.01 12.40
CA ALA A 606 -23.24 -2.97 13.40
C ALA A 606 -24.48 -3.77 12.92
N GLY A 607 -25.35 -3.16 12.13
CA GLY A 607 -26.58 -3.76 11.63
C GLY A 607 -26.40 -4.84 10.55
N TYR A 608 -25.26 -4.89 9.86
CA TYR A 608 -25.07 -5.87 8.78
C TYR A 608 -24.89 -7.29 9.32
N GLN A 609 -25.67 -8.24 8.79
CA GLN A 609 -25.63 -9.65 9.16
C GLN A 609 -24.90 -10.53 8.12
N ASN A 610 -24.65 -10.00 6.92
CA ASN A 610 -23.95 -10.70 5.84
C ASN A 610 -23.20 -9.70 4.96
N LEU A 611 -22.19 -10.20 4.23
CA LEU A 611 -21.33 -9.39 3.38
C LEU A 611 -22.11 -8.73 2.23
N ALA A 612 -23.06 -9.44 1.62
CA ALA A 612 -23.83 -8.93 0.49
C ALA A 612 -24.62 -7.65 0.87
N ALA A 613 -25.21 -7.62 2.07
CA ALA A 613 -25.91 -6.43 2.59
C ALA A 613 -24.95 -5.25 2.82
N LEU A 614 -23.73 -5.51 3.29
CA LEU A 614 -22.70 -4.48 3.43
C LEU A 614 -22.30 -3.93 2.06
N LEU A 615 -22.04 -4.80 1.08
CA LEU A 615 -21.68 -4.41 -0.27
C LEU A 615 -22.77 -3.60 -0.97
N ALA A 616 -24.04 -3.99 -0.80
CA ALA A 616 -25.18 -3.22 -1.33
C ALA A 616 -25.28 -1.79 -0.78
N GLY A 617 -24.66 -1.51 0.37
CA GLY A 617 -24.55 -0.16 0.94
C GLY A 617 -23.50 0.74 0.28
N ILE A 618 -22.73 0.24 -0.70
CA ILE A 618 -21.67 1.00 -1.37
C ILE A 618 -22.22 1.78 -2.56
N ALA A 619 -22.88 1.12 -3.50
CA ALA A 619 -23.52 1.77 -4.63
C ALA A 619 -24.71 2.65 -4.18
N ARG A 620 -25.05 3.66 -4.97
CA ARG A 620 -26.27 4.46 -4.79
C ARG A 620 -27.45 3.83 -5.47
#